data_92104a12091f275076e82977c37372e5
#
_entry.id   92104a12091f275076e82977c37372e5
#
_cell.length_a   1.000
_cell.length_b   1.000
_cell.length_c   1.000
_cell.angle_alpha   90.00
_cell.angle_beta   90.00
_cell.angle_gamma   90.00
#
_symmetry.space_group_name_H-M   'P 1'
#
loop_
_entity.id
_entity.type
_entity.pdbx_description
1 polymer ?
#
loop_
_entity_poly.entity_id
_entity_poly.type
_entity_poly.pdbx_seq_one_letter_code
_entity_poly.pdbx_strand_id
1 'polypeptide(L)'
;KTARANAGAGLAVSIPNETLSLAFVAKGYAHGRVSSSIDQGDIDYLRRIEGSDTYALVEAGKAAIEGSDEITKHLNSTASGRAAIVSDYGIAVARQFTFGDVPVSIGVTPKLQKTWLYNYTTSIYNYDSSDWNSSRYRNDDTGFNVDAGIAADFGEHWTVGISGQNLISRDLDTKSITITHGMTGETQNYKDTYQIRPLVTAGMAWQNELLTLSADGDLTETKGFKSEENSQ
;
A
#
# COMPACT_ATOMS: atom_id res chain seq x y z
N LYS A 1 15.26 -8.73 -6.09
CA LYS A 1 14.44 -8.01 -7.09
C LYS A 1 13.09 -7.66 -6.48
N THR A 2 12.53 -6.49 -6.86
CA THR A 2 11.24 -6.03 -6.31
C THR A 2 10.33 -5.58 -7.45
N ALA A 3 9.05 -5.96 -7.39
CA ALA A 3 7.99 -5.44 -8.23
C ALA A 3 6.92 -4.79 -7.35
N ARG A 4 6.30 -3.69 -7.82
CA ARG A 4 5.26 -2.95 -7.11
C ARG A 4 4.07 -2.72 -8.04
N ALA A 5 2.89 -2.71 -7.47
CA ALA A 5 1.65 -2.38 -8.18
C ALA A 5 0.73 -1.57 -7.26
N ASN A 6 0.12 -0.53 -7.83
CA ASN A 6 -0.86 0.30 -7.16
C ASN A 6 -2.10 0.42 -8.03
N ALA A 7 -3.26 0.39 -7.41
CA ALA A 7 -4.54 0.64 -8.07
C ALA A 7 -5.48 1.35 -7.10
N GLY A 8 -6.36 2.19 -7.64
CA GLY A 8 -7.37 2.86 -6.83
C GLY A 8 -8.60 3.22 -7.65
N ALA A 9 -9.75 3.27 -6.98
CA ALA A 9 -11.00 3.71 -7.54
C ALA A 9 -11.84 4.43 -6.47
N GLY A 10 -12.74 5.31 -6.90
CA GLY A 10 -13.63 6.01 -5.98
C GLY A 10 -14.94 6.39 -6.63
N LEU A 11 -15.94 6.55 -5.80
CA LEU A 11 -17.29 7.01 -6.15
C LEU A 11 -17.68 8.11 -5.16
N ALA A 12 -18.30 9.17 -5.66
CA ALA A 12 -18.95 10.18 -4.84
C ALA A 12 -20.36 10.45 -5.36
N VAL A 13 -21.32 10.50 -4.45
CA VAL A 13 -22.70 10.87 -4.75
C VAL A 13 -23.06 12.09 -3.93
N SER A 14 -23.27 13.22 -4.61
CA SER A 14 -23.61 14.49 -3.97
C SER A 14 -25.12 14.69 -3.87
N ILE A 15 -25.52 15.28 -2.77
CA ILE A 15 -26.90 15.75 -2.52
C ILE A 15 -26.88 17.28 -2.60
N PRO A 16 -27.41 17.89 -3.66
CA PRO A 16 -27.41 19.34 -3.81
C PRO A 16 -28.24 20.01 -2.71
N ASN A 17 -27.69 21.05 -2.11
CA ASN A 17 -28.36 21.87 -1.13
C ASN A 17 -27.83 23.31 -1.22
N GLU A 18 -28.68 24.30 -1.10
CA GLU A 18 -28.31 25.71 -1.24
C GLU A 18 -27.41 26.22 -0.10
N THR A 19 -27.49 25.61 1.07
CA THR A 19 -26.78 26.09 2.27
C THR A 19 -25.60 25.23 2.65
N LEU A 20 -25.67 23.93 2.39
CA LEU A 20 -24.68 22.95 2.82
C LEU A 20 -24.59 21.85 1.76
N SER A 21 -23.41 21.66 1.19
CA SER A 21 -23.17 20.58 0.26
C SER A 21 -22.86 19.29 1.03
N LEU A 22 -23.59 18.24 0.72
CA LEU A 22 -23.38 16.91 1.29
C LEU A 22 -23.02 15.93 0.18
N ALA A 23 -22.09 15.01 0.44
CA ALA A 23 -21.81 13.91 -0.46
C ALA A 23 -21.46 12.64 0.33
N PHE A 24 -21.93 11.50 -0.17
CA PHE A 24 -21.39 10.21 0.23
C PHE A 24 -20.16 9.88 -0.62
N VAL A 25 -19.08 9.46 0.01
CA VAL A 25 -17.81 9.15 -0.65
C VAL A 25 -17.41 7.73 -0.30
N ALA A 26 -17.11 6.92 -1.31
CA ALA A 26 -16.49 5.63 -1.15
C ALA A 26 -15.22 5.59 -2.01
N LYS A 27 -14.08 5.25 -1.41
CA LYS A 27 -12.79 5.12 -2.11
C LYS A 27 -12.15 3.79 -1.73
N GLY A 28 -11.45 3.18 -2.67
CA GLY A 28 -10.62 2.02 -2.44
C GLY A 28 -9.30 2.17 -3.13
N TYR A 29 -8.22 1.81 -2.46
CA TYR A 29 -6.90 1.70 -3.08
C TYR A 29 -6.17 0.46 -2.57
N ALA A 30 -5.36 -0.10 -3.46
CA ALA A 30 -4.56 -1.27 -3.20
C ALA A 30 -3.10 -0.98 -3.52
N HIS A 31 -2.23 -1.44 -2.65
CA HIS A 31 -0.79 -1.39 -2.81
C HIS A 31 -0.24 -2.81 -2.66
N GLY A 32 0.50 -3.27 -3.66
CA GLY A 32 1.10 -4.60 -3.67
C GLY A 32 2.59 -4.55 -3.96
N ARG A 33 3.34 -5.39 -3.25
CA ARG A 33 4.78 -5.55 -3.44
C ARG A 33 5.15 -7.03 -3.41
N VAL A 34 5.94 -7.44 -4.40
CA VAL A 34 6.60 -8.74 -4.40
C VAL A 34 8.10 -8.50 -4.39
N SER A 35 8.80 -9.19 -3.52
CA SER A 35 10.25 -9.11 -3.41
C SER A 35 10.87 -10.48 -3.18
N SER A 36 12.06 -10.70 -3.73
CA SER A 36 12.87 -11.89 -3.46
C SER A 36 14.21 -11.47 -2.85
N SER A 37 14.62 -12.19 -1.83
CA SER A 37 15.95 -12.09 -1.23
C SER A 37 16.68 -13.40 -1.49
N ILE A 38 17.80 -13.29 -2.19
CA ILE A 38 18.66 -14.45 -2.46
C ILE A 38 19.80 -14.42 -1.44
N ASP A 39 19.96 -15.52 -0.72
CA ASP A 39 21.03 -15.71 0.24
C ASP A 39 22.33 -16.11 -0.47
N GLN A 40 23.44 -15.50 -0.10
CA GLN A 40 24.76 -15.81 -0.71
C GLN A 40 25.22 -17.21 -0.37
N GLY A 41 24.89 -17.68 0.82
CA GLY A 41 25.20 -19.06 1.24
C GLY A 41 24.52 -20.12 0.38
N ASP A 42 23.31 -19.84 -0.13
CA ASP A 42 22.60 -20.72 -1.07
C ASP A 42 23.38 -20.83 -2.38
N ILE A 43 23.87 -19.71 -2.90
CA ILE A 43 24.67 -19.69 -4.14
C ILE A 43 25.94 -20.51 -3.95
N ASP A 44 26.62 -20.35 -2.84
CA ASP A 44 27.88 -21.03 -2.55
C ASP A 44 27.64 -22.52 -2.30
N TYR A 45 26.52 -22.88 -1.69
CA TYR A 45 26.09 -24.25 -1.52
C TYR A 45 25.81 -24.92 -2.87
N LEU A 46 24.99 -24.29 -3.71
CA LEU A 46 24.63 -24.79 -5.02
C LEU A 46 25.85 -24.97 -5.93
N ARG A 47 26.80 -24.04 -5.87
CA ARG A 47 28.09 -24.14 -6.61
C ARG A 47 28.91 -25.36 -6.16
N ARG A 48 28.90 -25.68 -4.86
CA ARG A 48 29.64 -26.84 -4.34
C ARG A 48 29.07 -28.18 -4.81
N ILE A 49 27.75 -28.21 -5.03
CA ILE A 49 27.08 -29.42 -5.51
C ILE A 49 26.84 -29.45 -7.01
N GLU A 50 27.31 -28.40 -7.72
CA GLU A 50 27.21 -28.28 -9.18
C GLU A 50 27.85 -29.51 -9.84
N GLY A 51 27.11 -30.14 -10.78
CA GLY A 51 27.54 -31.39 -11.44
C GLY A 51 27.18 -32.66 -10.68
N SER A 52 26.58 -32.57 -9.48
CA SER A 52 25.99 -33.73 -8.82
C SER A 52 24.62 -34.11 -9.43
N ASP A 53 24.22 -35.35 -9.31
CA ASP A 53 22.88 -35.80 -9.75
C ASP A 53 21.78 -35.00 -9.06
N THR A 54 21.99 -34.61 -7.83
CA THR A 54 21.06 -33.80 -7.03
C THR A 54 20.91 -32.41 -7.58
N TYR A 55 21.99 -31.76 -8.05
CA TYR A 55 21.94 -30.47 -8.71
C TYR A 55 21.16 -30.52 -10.03
N ALA A 56 21.40 -31.55 -10.83
CA ALA A 56 20.68 -31.77 -12.09
C ALA A 56 19.15 -31.90 -11.90
N LEU A 57 18.71 -32.50 -10.79
CA LEU A 57 17.30 -32.60 -10.40
C LEU A 57 16.70 -31.23 -10.05
N VAL A 58 17.45 -30.37 -9.36
CA VAL A 58 17.04 -28.98 -9.03
C VAL A 58 16.94 -28.14 -10.29
N GLU A 59 17.93 -28.17 -11.17
CA GLU A 59 17.90 -27.43 -12.44
C GLU A 59 16.74 -27.86 -13.36
N ALA A 60 16.43 -29.14 -13.37
CA ALA A 60 15.31 -29.65 -14.14
C ALA A 60 13.92 -29.26 -13.61
N GLY A 61 13.85 -28.45 -12.54
CA GLY A 61 12.58 -28.07 -11.89
C GLY A 61 11.86 -29.22 -11.21
N LYS A 62 12.55 -30.36 -11.02
CA LYS A 62 12.04 -31.55 -10.34
C LYS A 62 12.27 -31.51 -8.83
N ALA A 63 12.54 -30.32 -8.30
CA ALA A 63 12.81 -30.06 -6.89
C ALA A 63 11.65 -30.43 -5.94
N ALA A 64 10.46 -30.67 -6.49
CA ALA A 64 9.31 -31.17 -5.73
C ALA A 64 9.25 -32.72 -5.65
N ILE A 65 10.23 -33.41 -6.21
CA ILE A 65 10.24 -34.89 -6.30
C ILE A 65 11.37 -35.43 -5.43
N GLU A 66 11.18 -36.64 -4.95
CA GLU A 66 12.04 -37.41 -4.04
C GLU A 66 13.55 -37.06 -4.10
N GLY A 67 14.14 -36.68 -2.97
CA GLY A 67 15.55 -36.33 -2.82
C GLY A 67 15.88 -34.83 -2.81
N SER A 68 14.95 -33.94 -3.22
CA SER A 68 15.12 -32.48 -3.16
C SER A 68 15.03 -31.95 -1.74
N ASP A 69 14.40 -32.66 -0.83
CA ASP A 69 14.25 -32.25 0.57
C ASP A 69 15.57 -31.93 1.26
N GLU A 70 16.65 -32.60 0.91
CA GLU A 70 17.96 -32.34 1.48
C GLU A 70 18.56 -31.02 0.99
N ILE A 71 18.39 -30.69 -0.30
CA ILE A 71 18.87 -29.42 -0.85
C ILE A 71 18.00 -28.28 -0.35
N THR A 72 16.69 -28.40 -0.43
CA THR A 72 15.75 -27.33 -0.02
C THR A 72 15.86 -27.00 1.46
N LYS A 73 16.19 -27.96 2.31
CA LYS A 73 16.48 -27.77 3.74
C LYS A 73 17.69 -26.85 3.99
N HIS A 74 18.59 -26.73 3.02
CA HIS A 74 19.83 -25.97 3.16
C HIS A 74 19.71 -24.55 2.61
N LEU A 75 18.62 -24.21 1.94
CA LEU A 75 18.46 -22.95 1.24
C LEU A 75 17.65 -21.94 2.08
N ASN A 76 18.17 -20.74 2.18
CA ASN A 76 17.65 -19.65 2.99
C ASN A 76 17.04 -18.51 2.16
N SER A 77 17.11 -18.61 0.83
CA SER A 77 16.50 -17.63 -0.06
C SER A 77 14.99 -17.56 0.12
N THR A 78 14.44 -16.36 0.19
CA THR A 78 13.02 -16.13 0.47
C THR A 78 12.33 -15.33 -0.61
N ALA A 79 11.05 -15.56 -0.77
CA ALA A 79 10.12 -14.74 -1.54
C ALA A 79 9.07 -14.16 -0.61
N SER A 80 8.77 -12.88 -0.77
CA SER A 80 7.75 -12.18 0.01
C SER A 80 6.75 -11.50 -0.90
N GLY A 81 5.46 -11.74 -0.64
CA GLY A 81 4.35 -10.99 -1.21
C GLY A 81 3.64 -10.20 -0.11
N ARG A 82 3.55 -8.89 -0.26
CA ARG A 82 2.83 -8.02 0.66
C ARG A 82 1.80 -7.21 -0.09
N ALA A 83 0.63 -7.05 0.51
CA ALA A 83 -0.42 -6.21 -0.04
C ALA A 83 -1.17 -5.49 1.06
N ALA A 84 -1.61 -4.28 0.75
CA ALA A 84 -2.54 -3.51 1.55
C ALA A 84 -3.71 -3.10 0.66
N ILE A 85 -4.93 -3.30 1.14
CA ILE A 85 -6.15 -2.80 0.53
C ILE A 85 -6.82 -1.91 1.56
N VAL A 86 -7.06 -0.66 1.19
CA VAL A 86 -7.70 0.33 2.05
C VAL A 86 -9.01 0.75 1.41
N SER A 87 -10.09 0.70 2.16
CA SER A 87 -11.42 1.14 1.73
C SER A 87 -11.94 2.19 2.70
N ASP A 88 -12.23 3.37 2.16
CA ASP A 88 -12.75 4.52 2.88
C ASP A 88 -14.23 4.70 2.57
N TYR A 89 -15.05 4.91 3.59
CA TYR A 89 -16.46 5.24 3.49
C TYR A 89 -16.72 6.49 4.33
N GLY A 90 -17.07 7.60 3.69
CA GLY A 90 -17.19 8.88 4.34
C GLY A 90 -18.40 9.69 3.92
N ILE A 91 -18.71 10.69 4.71
CA ILE A 91 -19.68 11.72 4.41
C ILE A 91 -18.94 13.05 4.30
N ALA A 92 -18.89 13.60 3.10
CA ALA A 92 -18.32 14.92 2.87
C ALA A 92 -19.37 15.98 3.18
N VAL A 93 -18.93 16.99 3.93
CA VAL A 93 -19.72 18.18 4.27
C VAL A 93 -18.91 19.39 3.85
N ALA A 94 -19.49 20.28 3.05
CA ALA A 94 -18.82 21.49 2.61
C ALA A 94 -19.74 22.69 2.65
N ARG A 95 -19.16 23.86 2.93
CA ARG A 95 -19.88 25.14 2.92
C ARG A 95 -18.99 26.24 2.37
N GLN A 96 -19.61 27.11 1.58
CA GLN A 96 -18.97 28.33 1.11
C GLN A 96 -19.32 29.50 2.03
N PHE A 97 -18.33 30.30 2.33
CA PHE A 97 -18.41 31.56 3.07
C PHE A 97 -17.85 32.68 2.18
N THR A 98 -18.30 33.92 2.41
CA THR A 98 -17.74 35.04 1.72
C THR A 98 -17.01 35.93 2.74
N PHE A 99 -15.74 36.16 2.52
CA PHE A 99 -14.90 37.04 3.33
C PHE A 99 -14.52 38.28 2.50
N GLY A 100 -15.22 39.38 2.74
CA GLY A 100 -15.19 40.56 1.86
C GLY A 100 -15.78 40.16 0.50
N ASP A 101 -14.97 40.25 -0.56
CA ASP A 101 -15.37 39.87 -1.92
C ASP A 101 -14.79 38.50 -2.34
N VAL A 102 -14.20 37.75 -1.41
CA VAL A 102 -13.56 36.46 -1.69
C VAL A 102 -14.46 35.30 -1.21
N PRO A 103 -15.02 34.52 -2.11
CA PRO A 103 -15.67 33.24 -1.76
C PRO A 103 -14.65 32.24 -1.27
N VAL A 104 -14.90 31.62 -0.10
CA VAL A 104 -14.05 30.60 0.50
C VAL A 104 -14.89 29.37 0.80
N SER A 105 -14.54 28.25 0.22
CA SER A 105 -15.17 26.95 0.44
C SER A 105 -14.35 26.13 1.42
N ILE A 106 -15.00 25.61 2.46
CA ILE A 106 -14.39 24.74 3.47
C ILE A 106 -15.14 23.41 3.46
N GLY A 107 -14.40 22.31 3.44
CA GLY A 107 -14.97 20.98 3.44
C GLY A 107 -14.26 20.03 4.40
N VAL A 108 -15.00 19.09 4.96
CA VAL A 108 -14.50 18.02 5.81
C VAL A 108 -15.20 16.73 5.47
N THR A 109 -14.45 15.63 5.52
CA THR A 109 -14.96 14.28 5.24
C THR A 109 -14.51 13.33 6.35
N PRO A 110 -15.28 13.21 7.45
CA PRO A 110 -15.11 12.12 8.36
C PRO A 110 -15.39 10.79 7.64
N LYS A 111 -14.57 9.77 7.90
CA LYS A 111 -14.66 8.49 7.22
C LYS A 111 -14.28 7.31 8.10
N LEU A 112 -14.92 6.18 7.87
CA LEU A 112 -14.48 4.88 8.32
C LEU A 112 -13.51 4.32 7.29
N GLN A 113 -12.38 3.84 7.77
CA GLN A 113 -11.31 3.29 6.96
C GLN A 113 -11.09 1.83 7.34
N LYS A 114 -11.41 0.93 6.43
CA LYS A 114 -11.19 -0.50 6.57
C LYS A 114 -9.96 -0.90 5.78
N THR A 115 -9.02 -1.56 6.45
CA THR A 115 -7.74 -1.95 5.86
C THR A 115 -7.57 -3.46 5.97
N TRP A 116 -7.18 -4.09 4.87
CA TRP A 116 -6.75 -5.48 4.83
C TRP A 116 -5.28 -5.52 4.48
N LEU A 117 -4.52 -6.19 5.33
CA LEU A 117 -3.10 -6.39 5.16
C LEU A 117 -2.81 -7.85 4.88
N TYR A 118 -1.96 -8.10 3.94
CA TYR A 118 -1.50 -9.41 3.55
C TYR A 118 0.02 -9.46 3.61
N ASN A 119 0.56 -10.50 4.26
CA ASN A 119 2.00 -10.75 4.33
C ASN A 119 2.24 -12.24 4.17
N TYR A 120 2.70 -12.63 2.99
CA TYR A 120 3.14 -13.98 2.69
C TYR A 120 4.63 -13.96 2.44
N THR A 121 5.39 -14.63 3.30
CA THR A 121 6.83 -14.81 3.15
C THR A 121 7.14 -16.28 3.29
N THR A 122 7.85 -16.83 2.33
CA THR A 122 8.19 -18.25 2.30
C THR A 122 9.60 -18.44 1.72
N SER A 123 10.19 -19.61 1.97
CA SER A 123 11.36 -20.05 1.21
C SER A 123 11.00 -20.18 -0.27
N ILE A 124 11.89 -19.76 -1.16
CA ILE A 124 11.67 -19.85 -2.62
C ILE A 124 11.37 -21.31 -3.04
N TYR A 125 11.89 -22.27 -2.31
CA TYR A 125 11.78 -23.71 -2.62
C TYR A 125 10.56 -24.38 -2.00
N ASN A 126 9.92 -23.76 -1.01
CA ASN A 126 8.74 -24.26 -0.31
C ASN A 126 7.48 -23.42 -0.63
N TYR A 127 7.44 -22.84 -1.81
CA TYR A 127 6.28 -22.08 -2.25
C TYR A 127 5.09 -23.01 -2.51
N ASP A 128 4.00 -22.79 -1.77
CA ASP A 128 2.71 -23.46 -2.01
C ASP A 128 1.68 -22.44 -2.49
N SER A 129 1.20 -22.63 -3.70
CA SER A 129 0.19 -21.74 -4.29
C SER A 129 -1.17 -21.83 -3.59
N SER A 130 -1.46 -22.95 -2.90
CA SER A 130 -2.71 -23.13 -2.14
C SER A 130 -2.75 -22.27 -0.88
N ASP A 131 -1.61 -21.91 -0.33
CA ASP A 131 -1.46 -21.05 0.85
C ASP A 131 -1.80 -19.56 0.60
N TRP A 132 -1.84 -19.15 -0.64
CA TRP A 132 -2.04 -17.74 -1.03
C TRP A 132 -3.29 -17.10 -0.43
N ASN A 133 -4.33 -17.87 -0.24
CA ASN A 133 -5.61 -17.34 0.27
C ASN A 133 -5.86 -17.65 1.74
N SER A 134 -4.86 -18.15 2.45
CA SER A 134 -5.01 -18.51 3.86
C SER A 134 -5.18 -17.30 4.75
N SER A 135 -6.14 -17.34 5.68
CA SER A 135 -6.40 -16.30 6.68
C SER A 135 -5.21 -16.07 7.63
N ARG A 136 -4.30 -17.03 7.73
CA ARG A 136 -3.09 -16.90 8.57
C ARG A 136 -2.14 -15.80 8.11
N TYR A 137 -2.22 -15.38 6.84
CA TYR A 137 -1.39 -14.33 6.26
C TYR A 137 -2.09 -12.97 6.20
N ARG A 138 -3.37 -12.91 6.59
CA ARG A 138 -4.19 -11.71 6.52
C ARG A 138 -4.42 -11.12 7.90
N ASN A 139 -4.35 -9.80 7.96
CA ASN A 139 -4.79 -9.00 9.09
C ASN A 139 -5.74 -7.92 8.59
N ASP A 140 -6.79 -7.63 9.32
CA ASP A 140 -7.71 -6.55 9.02
C ASP A 140 -7.81 -5.60 10.21
N ASP A 141 -8.02 -4.34 9.89
CA ASP A 141 -8.18 -3.29 10.87
C ASP A 141 -9.25 -2.31 10.38
N THR A 142 -10.02 -1.77 11.30
CA THR A 142 -11.02 -0.75 11.01
C THR A 142 -10.79 0.42 11.95
N GLY A 143 -10.69 1.62 11.39
CA GLY A 143 -10.46 2.82 12.16
C GLY A 143 -11.17 4.03 11.55
N PHE A 144 -11.07 5.13 12.26
CA PHE A 144 -11.59 6.42 11.84
C PHE A 144 -10.48 7.26 11.22
N ASN A 145 -10.82 8.02 10.19
CA ASN A 145 -9.94 9.01 9.60
C ASN A 145 -10.74 10.23 9.13
N VAL A 146 -10.03 11.29 8.74
CA VAL A 146 -10.64 12.55 8.29
C VAL A 146 -9.86 13.10 7.11
N ASP A 147 -10.59 13.58 6.10
CA ASP A 147 -10.05 14.44 5.06
C ASP A 147 -10.63 15.85 5.25
N ALA A 148 -9.88 16.89 4.92
CA ALA A 148 -10.35 18.27 4.99
C ALA A 148 -9.72 19.10 3.86
N GLY A 149 -10.38 20.18 3.49
CA GLY A 149 -9.88 21.08 2.46
C GLY A 149 -10.48 22.46 2.58
N ILE A 150 -9.74 23.42 2.02
CA ILE A 150 -10.17 24.81 1.87
C ILE A 150 -9.78 25.29 0.47
N ALA A 151 -10.66 26.01 -0.17
CA ALA A 151 -10.42 26.66 -1.46
C ALA A 151 -10.98 28.06 -1.46
N ALA A 152 -10.30 28.97 -2.15
CA ALA A 152 -10.71 30.36 -2.28
C ALA A 152 -10.69 30.80 -3.74
N ASP A 153 -11.72 31.55 -4.15
CA ASP A 153 -11.86 32.07 -5.49
C ASP A 153 -11.40 33.54 -5.51
N PHE A 154 -10.47 33.87 -6.38
CA PHE A 154 -9.92 35.22 -6.53
C PHE A 154 -10.27 35.77 -7.91
N GLY A 155 -11.04 36.86 -7.90
CA GLY A 155 -11.59 37.44 -9.12
C GLY A 155 -12.52 36.47 -9.83
N GLU A 156 -12.57 36.55 -11.16
CA GLU A 156 -13.48 35.73 -11.98
C GLU A 156 -12.87 34.43 -12.49
N HIS A 157 -11.56 34.23 -12.31
CA HIS A 157 -10.83 33.21 -13.04
C HIS A 157 -9.92 32.31 -12.19
N TRP A 158 -9.54 32.72 -10.99
CA TRP A 158 -8.56 32.00 -10.19
C TRP A 158 -9.17 31.30 -8.98
N THR A 159 -8.84 30.04 -8.79
CA THR A 159 -9.11 29.29 -7.58
C THR A 159 -7.80 28.76 -7.02
N VAL A 160 -7.57 28.93 -5.72
CA VAL A 160 -6.44 28.29 -5.01
C VAL A 160 -7.00 27.44 -3.87
N GLY A 161 -6.32 26.34 -3.57
CA GLY A 161 -6.79 25.44 -2.54
C GLY A 161 -5.68 24.63 -1.92
N ILE A 162 -5.98 24.14 -0.73
CA ILE A 162 -5.18 23.14 -0.02
C ILE A 162 -6.11 22.06 0.51
N SER A 163 -5.72 20.81 0.38
CA SER A 163 -6.45 19.66 0.89
C SER A 163 -5.54 18.72 1.64
N GLY A 164 -6.04 18.08 2.68
CA GLY A 164 -5.37 17.05 3.43
C GLY A 164 -6.21 15.78 3.43
N GLN A 165 -5.61 14.67 3.06
CA GLN A 165 -6.22 13.35 3.14
C GLN A 165 -5.56 12.55 4.26
N ASN A 166 -6.34 11.67 4.90
CA ASN A 166 -5.86 10.81 5.98
C ASN A 166 -5.15 11.59 7.10
N LEU A 167 -5.79 12.64 7.60
CA LEU A 167 -5.19 13.56 8.59
C LEU A 167 -4.82 12.88 9.91
N ILE A 168 -5.40 11.70 10.19
CA ILE A 168 -5.04 10.86 11.34
C ILE A 168 -4.07 9.80 10.87
N SER A 169 -2.83 9.89 11.35
CA SER A 169 -1.80 8.88 11.07
C SER A 169 -2.14 7.54 11.72
N ARG A 170 -1.94 6.44 10.99
CA ARG A 170 -2.15 5.08 11.48
C ARG A 170 -0.98 4.19 11.09
N ASP A 171 -0.56 3.36 12.03
CA ASP A 171 0.43 2.30 11.83
C ASP A 171 -0.27 0.95 12.01
N LEU A 172 -0.28 0.16 10.96
CA LEU A 172 -1.01 -1.10 10.88
C LEU A 172 -0.04 -2.24 10.64
N ASP A 173 0.07 -3.13 11.59
CA ASP A 173 0.99 -4.24 11.54
C ASP A 173 0.44 -5.39 10.70
N THR A 174 1.28 -5.95 9.83
CA THR A 174 0.99 -7.23 9.17
C THR A 174 1.10 -8.38 10.17
N LYS A 175 0.56 -9.53 9.82
CA LYS A 175 0.86 -10.76 10.59
C LYS A 175 2.34 -11.09 10.51
N SER A 176 2.89 -11.57 11.62
CA SER A 176 4.25 -12.08 11.69
C SER A 176 4.30 -13.48 11.12
N ILE A 177 5.21 -13.71 10.19
CA ILE A 177 5.47 -15.02 9.60
C ILE A 177 6.84 -15.48 10.08
N THR A 178 6.87 -16.63 10.72
CA THR A 178 8.11 -17.25 11.20
C THR A 178 8.60 -18.26 10.18
N ILE A 179 9.84 -18.11 9.72
CA ILE A 179 10.53 -19.08 8.86
C ILE A 179 11.69 -19.66 9.66
N THR A 180 11.81 -20.97 9.67
CA THR A 180 12.95 -21.69 10.26
C THR A 180 13.95 -22.01 9.15
N HIS A 181 15.19 -21.54 9.31
CA HIS A 181 16.28 -21.83 8.40
C HIS A 181 16.73 -23.29 8.54
N GLY A 182 16.78 -24.00 7.43
CA GLY A 182 16.97 -25.45 7.43
C GLY A 182 18.31 -25.91 7.99
N MET A 183 19.42 -25.17 7.74
CA MET A 183 20.76 -25.58 8.20
C MET A 183 21.07 -25.18 9.64
N THR A 184 20.62 -24.01 10.06
CA THR A 184 20.98 -23.45 11.37
C THR A 184 19.92 -23.74 12.43
N GLY A 185 18.69 -24.09 12.03
CA GLY A 185 17.54 -24.17 12.92
C GLY A 185 17.10 -22.81 13.48
N GLU A 186 17.74 -21.73 13.05
CA GLU A 186 17.37 -20.37 13.48
C GLU A 186 16.02 -19.98 12.91
N THR A 187 15.22 -19.33 13.72
CA THR A 187 13.92 -18.79 13.31
C THR A 187 14.02 -17.29 13.06
N GLN A 188 13.51 -16.86 11.91
CA GLN A 188 13.40 -15.46 11.57
C GLN A 188 11.95 -15.06 11.41
N ASN A 189 11.57 -13.95 12.05
CA ASN A 189 10.23 -13.40 11.98
C ASN A 189 10.16 -12.30 10.92
N TYR A 190 9.22 -12.46 9.98
CA TYR A 190 8.93 -11.50 8.93
C TYR A 190 7.63 -10.77 9.26
N LYS A 191 7.75 -9.54 9.70
CA LYS A 191 6.66 -8.64 10.01
C LYS A 191 6.93 -7.30 9.34
N ASP A 192 5.88 -6.62 8.91
CA ASP A 192 5.97 -5.27 8.37
C ASP A 192 4.85 -4.40 8.92
N THR A 193 5.01 -3.10 8.80
CA THR A 193 4.01 -2.11 9.22
C THR A 193 3.62 -1.29 8.00
N TYR A 194 2.32 -1.26 7.72
CA TYR A 194 1.75 -0.39 6.70
C TYR A 194 1.39 0.96 7.33
N GLN A 195 1.90 2.03 6.75
CA GLN A 195 1.80 3.38 7.29
C GLN A 195 0.81 4.21 6.47
N ILE A 196 -0.25 4.67 7.12
CA ILE A 196 -1.15 5.68 6.58
C ILE A 196 -0.74 7.02 7.17
N ARG A 197 -0.36 7.95 6.29
CA ARG A 197 0.13 9.28 6.68
C ARG A 197 -0.71 10.36 6.00
N PRO A 198 -0.81 11.55 6.60
CA PRO A 198 -1.45 12.69 5.97
C PRO A 198 -0.79 13.02 4.63
N LEU A 199 -1.61 13.09 3.59
CA LEU A 199 -1.22 13.63 2.30
C LEU A 199 -1.82 15.03 2.18
N VAL A 200 -0.97 16.02 2.15
CA VAL A 200 -1.36 17.43 1.97
C VAL A 200 -0.97 17.87 0.57
N THR A 201 -1.96 18.34 -0.19
CA THR A 201 -1.80 18.80 -1.56
C THR A 201 -2.25 20.25 -1.64
N ALA A 202 -1.44 21.12 -2.26
CA ALA A 202 -1.83 22.47 -2.61
C ALA A 202 -1.95 22.62 -4.12
N GLY A 203 -2.92 23.39 -4.57
CA GLY A 203 -3.18 23.57 -5.99
C GLY A 203 -3.76 24.94 -6.33
N MET A 204 -3.68 25.26 -7.60
CA MET A 204 -4.31 26.42 -8.20
C MET A 204 -4.94 26.05 -9.54
N ALA A 205 -6.02 26.73 -9.86
CA ALA A 205 -6.68 26.60 -11.15
C ALA A 205 -6.98 28.00 -11.72
N TRP A 206 -6.86 28.11 -13.01
CA TRP A 206 -7.32 29.26 -13.80
C TRP A 206 -8.37 28.78 -14.80
N GLN A 207 -9.49 29.45 -14.87
CA GLN A 207 -10.62 29.06 -15.72
C GLN A 207 -11.20 30.27 -16.43
N ASN A 208 -11.55 30.06 -17.71
CA ASN A 208 -12.43 30.96 -18.45
C ASN A 208 -13.52 30.13 -19.15
N GLU A 209 -14.33 30.79 -20.01
CA GLU A 209 -15.45 30.11 -20.73
C GLU A 209 -15.01 28.96 -21.64
N LEU A 210 -13.75 28.93 -22.09
CA LEU A 210 -13.25 27.96 -23.07
C LEU A 210 -12.22 27.00 -22.52
N LEU A 211 -11.50 27.33 -21.44
CA LEU A 211 -10.33 26.59 -20.99
C LEU A 211 -10.22 26.60 -19.46
N THR A 212 -9.87 25.46 -18.92
CA THR A 212 -9.44 25.33 -17.52
C THR A 212 -8.00 24.81 -17.50
N LEU A 213 -7.13 25.52 -16.80
CA LEU A 213 -5.75 25.11 -16.50
C LEU A 213 -5.63 24.91 -15.00
N SER A 214 -5.09 23.79 -14.57
CA SER A 214 -4.83 23.52 -13.16
C SER A 214 -3.43 22.94 -12.95
N ALA A 215 -2.87 23.25 -11.80
CA ALA A 215 -1.62 22.68 -11.32
C ALA A 215 -1.75 22.42 -9.81
N ASP A 216 -1.25 21.27 -9.37
CA ASP A 216 -1.21 20.88 -7.98
C ASP A 216 0.12 20.19 -7.66
N GLY A 217 0.46 20.17 -6.38
CA GLY A 217 1.65 19.53 -5.87
C GLY A 217 1.45 19.05 -4.44
N ASP A 218 2.00 17.89 -4.16
CA ASP A 218 1.99 17.31 -2.83
C ASP A 218 3.04 17.98 -1.96
N LEU A 219 2.61 18.46 -0.79
CA LEU A 219 3.47 19.07 0.22
C LEU A 219 4.04 18.03 1.20
N THR A 220 3.43 16.84 1.23
CA THR A 220 3.86 15.71 2.04
C THR A 220 3.93 14.46 1.18
N GLU A 221 4.64 13.45 1.64
CA GLU A 221 4.80 12.18 0.93
C GLU A 221 3.84 11.12 1.49
N THR A 222 3.25 10.33 0.60
CA THR A 222 2.54 9.12 0.99
C THR A 222 3.55 8.06 1.40
N LYS A 223 3.24 7.34 2.47
CA LYS A 223 4.02 6.19 2.91
C LYS A 223 3.24 4.90 2.65
N GLY A 224 3.95 3.79 2.62
CA GLY A 224 3.39 2.47 2.43
C GLY A 224 3.95 1.51 3.48
N PHE A 225 4.48 0.38 3.05
CA PHE A 225 5.16 -0.54 3.95
C PHE A 225 6.49 0.03 4.44
N LYS A 226 6.72 -0.03 5.75
CA LYS A 226 7.91 0.52 6.40
C LYS A 226 9.21 -0.08 5.88
N SER A 227 9.19 -1.34 5.46
CA SER A 227 10.34 -1.99 4.82
C SER A 227 10.74 -1.36 3.47
N GLU A 228 9.89 -0.54 2.88
CA GLU A 228 10.20 0.17 1.63
C GLU A 228 11.09 1.39 1.85
N GLU A 229 10.99 2.04 3.00
CA GLU A 229 11.84 3.19 3.36
C GLU A 229 13.32 2.78 3.54
N ASN A 230 13.57 1.55 3.97
CA ASN A 230 14.93 1.03 4.21
C ASN A 230 15.59 0.44 2.95
N SER A 231 14.92 0.48 1.80
CA SER A 231 15.38 -0.15 0.54
C SER A 231 15.70 0.85 -0.58
N GLN A 232 15.80 2.15 -0.22
CA GLN A 232 16.22 3.24 -1.13
C GLN A 232 17.70 3.56 -0.94
#